data_d4cfa97c0f6329e903e292fd551f2d9c
#
_entry.id   d4cfa97c0f6329e903e292fd551f2d9c
#
_cell.length_a   1.000
_cell.length_b   1.000
_cell.length_c   1.000
_cell.angle_alpha   90.00
_cell.angle_beta   90.00
_cell.angle_gamma   90.00
#
_symmetry.space_group_name_H-M   'P 1'
#
loop_
_entity.id
_entity.type
_entity.pdbx_description
1 polymer ?
#
loop_
_entity_poly.entity_id
_entity_poly.type
_entity_poly.pdbx_seq_one_letter_code
_entity_poly.pdbx_strand_id
1 'polypeptide(L)'
;MKKHVSLFLLFSLFTLLPLTASAQSRLQVVGSQLCDESGSPVMLRGISLGWHNLWPRFYNKGAVKWLAKEWHADVIRAAVGASSVDDNYLENPEFALQCVTPVIEAAIKNKVYVIIDWHSHEMHTAQAKSFFSQMAKKYGKHPNIIYELYNEPVNDSWQDLKQYATEIITEIRRYDPDNIILMGCPHWDQDIDLVAASPLEGVSNVMYTVHFYAATHKDYLRDKMRKAVEGGLPVFVSECAGMEASGDGPLDANEWQKWVDTMEQLRISYVCWSLSDKNETCSMLLPRAKSCGDWTDDLIKPWGKMARAAINKKP
;
A
#
# COMPACT_ATOMS: atom_id res chain seq x y z
N MET A 1 35.25 8.19 -73.56
CA MET A 1 35.19 8.62 -72.14
C MET A 1 33.94 7.99 -71.46
N LYS A 2 34.13 6.91 -70.71
CA LYS A 2 33.01 6.24 -69.98
C LYS A 2 33.12 6.71 -68.54
N LYS A 3 32.05 7.37 -68.01
CA LYS A 3 31.93 7.80 -66.61
C LYS A 3 31.38 6.63 -65.81
N HIS A 4 32.16 6.12 -64.86
CA HIS A 4 31.71 5.20 -63.88
C HIS A 4 31.02 5.98 -62.72
N VAL A 5 29.74 5.69 -62.49
CA VAL A 5 28.98 6.18 -61.33
C VAL A 5 29.04 5.09 -60.27
N SER A 6 29.79 5.32 -59.18
CA SER A 6 29.79 4.43 -57.99
C SER A 6 28.59 4.75 -57.10
N LEU A 7 27.71 3.78 -56.96
CA LEU A 7 26.55 3.83 -56.06
C LEU A 7 27.00 3.35 -54.68
N PHE A 8 27.13 4.25 -53.73
CA PHE A 8 27.35 3.89 -52.32
C PHE A 8 26.01 3.50 -51.67
N LEU A 9 25.82 2.22 -51.40
CA LEU A 9 24.73 1.75 -50.54
C LEU A 9 25.09 2.00 -49.07
N LEU A 10 24.42 2.95 -48.42
CA LEU A 10 24.43 3.10 -46.97
C LEU A 10 23.56 2.00 -46.34
N PHE A 11 24.18 0.99 -45.75
CA PHE A 11 23.51 0.04 -44.87
C PHE A 11 23.26 0.71 -43.53
N SER A 12 22.03 1.14 -43.28
CA SER A 12 21.58 1.61 -41.94
C SER A 12 21.41 0.41 -41.05
N LEU A 13 22.36 0.22 -40.12
CA LEU A 13 22.30 -0.82 -39.09
C LEU A 13 21.31 -0.39 -37.99
N PHE A 14 20.06 -0.79 -38.14
CA PHE A 14 19.08 -0.66 -37.05
C PHE A 14 19.48 -1.63 -35.96
N THR A 15 20.17 -1.18 -34.93
CA THR A 15 20.34 -1.92 -33.67
C THR A 15 19.00 -2.00 -32.97
N LEU A 16 18.32 -3.15 -33.05
CA LEU A 16 17.22 -3.48 -32.15
C LEU A 16 17.80 -3.57 -30.72
N LEU A 17 17.66 -2.49 -29.96
CA LEU A 17 17.81 -2.54 -28.52
C LEU A 17 16.76 -3.52 -27.97
N PRO A 18 17.16 -4.55 -27.22
CA PRO A 18 16.17 -5.41 -26.59
C PRO A 18 15.29 -4.55 -25.70
N LEU A 19 13.97 -4.59 -25.90
CA LEU A 19 13.01 -4.13 -24.90
C LEU A 19 13.20 -5.02 -23.67
N THR A 20 14.11 -4.65 -22.78
CA THR A 20 14.17 -5.23 -21.46
C THR A 20 12.85 -4.85 -20.78
N ALA A 21 12.01 -5.87 -20.53
CA ALA A 21 10.82 -5.67 -19.73
C ALA A 21 11.28 -5.00 -18.41
N SER A 22 10.93 -3.71 -18.24
CA SER A 22 11.33 -2.93 -17.08
C SER A 22 11.06 -3.73 -15.82
N ALA A 23 12.09 -4.01 -15.04
CA ALA A 23 11.94 -4.53 -13.70
C ALA A 23 11.14 -3.50 -12.89
N GLN A 24 10.40 -3.94 -11.84
CA GLN A 24 9.75 -3.00 -10.94
C GLN A 24 10.83 -2.12 -10.30
N SER A 25 10.65 -0.80 -10.34
CA SER A 25 11.61 0.15 -9.77
C SER A 25 11.66 -0.01 -8.25
N ARG A 26 12.86 0.09 -7.66
CA ARG A 26 13.00 0.21 -6.22
C ARG A 26 12.53 1.59 -5.79
N LEU A 27 11.77 1.62 -4.71
CA LEU A 27 11.30 2.87 -4.13
C LEU A 27 12.30 3.43 -3.12
N GLN A 28 12.31 4.74 -2.98
CA GLN A 28 13.07 5.44 -1.96
C GLN A 28 12.31 6.67 -1.48
N VAL A 29 12.65 7.16 -0.28
CA VAL A 29 12.12 8.40 0.27
C VAL A 29 13.11 9.53 0.02
N VAL A 30 12.68 10.59 -0.67
CA VAL A 30 13.48 11.79 -0.90
C VAL A 30 12.70 13.01 -0.39
N GLY A 31 13.18 13.59 0.72
CA GLY A 31 12.39 14.62 1.42
C GLY A 31 11.08 14.04 1.94
N SER A 32 9.97 14.68 1.63
CA SER A 32 8.62 14.18 1.97
C SER A 32 7.99 13.29 0.89
N GLN A 33 8.71 12.95 -0.18
CA GLN A 33 8.15 12.26 -1.34
C GLN A 33 8.61 10.80 -1.44
N LEU A 34 7.69 9.94 -1.86
CA LEU A 34 8.01 8.61 -2.38
C LEU A 34 8.55 8.78 -3.81
N CYS A 35 9.72 8.23 -4.09
CA CYS A 35 10.38 8.33 -5.39
C CYS A 35 10.77 6.95 -5.91
N ASP A 36 10.94 6.85 -7.22
CA ASP A 36 11.58 5.70 -7.86
C ASP A 36 13.11 5.71 -7.66
N GLU A 37 13.80 4.72 -8.19
CA GLU A 37 15.26 4.61 -8.09
C GLU A 37 16.04 5.74 -8.79
N SER A 38 15.39 6.49 -9.71
CA SER A 38 15.97 7.67 -10.35
C SER A 38 15.81 8.94 -9.50
N GLY A 39 15.07 8.89 -8.41
CA GLY A 39 14.68 10.04 -7.58
C GLY A 39 13.47 10.81 -8.12
N SER A 40 12.78 10.28 -9.14
CA SER A 40 11.55 10.88 -9.66
C SER A 40 10.37 10.56 -8.75
N PRO A 41 9.55 11.57 -8.33
CA PRO A 41 8.40 11.32 -7.47
C PRO A 41 7.39 10.36 -8.12
N VAL A 42 6.94 9.38 -7.34
CA VAL A 42 5.89 8.44 -7.72
C VAL A 42 4.73 8.50 -6.74
N MET A 43 3.54 8.19 -7.23
CA MET A 43 2.33 8.10 -6.43
C MET A 43 1.67 6.75 -6.71
N LEU A 44 1.62 5.91 -5.70
CA LEU A 44 0.99 4.59 -5.77
C LEU A 44 -0.48 4.71 -5.37
N ARG A 45 -1.36 4.12 -6.15
CA ARG A 45 -2.80 4.05 -5.87
C ARG A 45 -3.20 2.59 -5.84
N GLY A 46 -3.84 2.16 -4.76
CA GLY A 46 -4.10 0.75 -4.57
C GLY A 46 -5.35 0.36 -3.81
N ILE A 47 -5.45 -0.94 -3.61
CA ILE A 47 -6.56 -1.59 -2.92
C ILE A 47 -6.01 -2.45 -1.78
N SER A 48 -6.61 -2.31 -0.60
CA SER A 48 -6.40 -3.24 0.50
C SER A 48 -7.31 -4.46 0.35
N LEU A 49 -6.77 -5.64 0.56
CA LEU A 49 -7.59 -6.80 0.91
C LEU A 49 -8.14 -6.58 2.32
N GLY A 50 -9.33 -7.11 2.62
CA GLY A 50 -9.80 -7.19 4.01
C GLY A 50 -8.92 -8.13 4.84
N TRP A 51 -9.14 -8.22 6.14
CA TRP A 51 -8.36 -9.09 7.04
C TRP A 51 -8.31 -10.52 6.52
N HIS A 52 -7.13 -11.14 6.52
CA HIS A 52 -6.92 -12.47 5.96
C HIS A 52 -7.80 -13.54 6.62
N ASN A 53 -8.06 -13.42 7.92
CA ASN A 53 -8.87 -14.36 8.70
C ASN A 53 -10.38 -14.15 8.53
N LEU A 54 -10.84 -12.96 8.11
CA LEU A 54 -12.25 -12.69 7.82
C LEU A 54 -12.61 -12.93 6.35
N TRP A 55 -11.69 -12.63 5.43
CA TRP A 55 -11.92 -12.77 3.98
C TRP A 55 -10.82 -13.58 3.27
N PRO A 56 -10.45 -14.78 3.76
CA PRO A 56 -9.37 -15.59 3.18
C PRO A 56 -9.63 -15.92 1.71
N ARG A 57 -10.90 -15.94 1.29
CA ARG A 57 -11.28 -16.24 -0.10
C ARG A 57 -10.67 -15.30 -1.13
N PHE A 58 -10.33 -14.06 -0.74
CA PHE A 58 -9.72 -13.09 -1.65
C PHE A 58 -8.19 -13.10 -1.61
N TYR A 59 -7.57 -13.84 -0.69
CA TYR A 59 -6.11 -13.99 -0.62
C TYR A 59 -5.60 -15.02 -1.63
N ASN A 60 -5.72 -14.69 -2.92
CA ASN A 60 -5.32 -15.60 -3.99
C ASN A 60 -4.72 -14.87 -5.19
N LYS A 61 -3.97 -15.61 -6.01
CA LYS A 61 -3.25 -15.07 -7.18
C LYS A 61 -4.18 -14.47 -8.24
N GLY A 62 -5.42 -14.94 -8.34
CA GLY A 62 -6.41 -14.43 -9.29
C GLY A 62 -6.90 -13.04 -8.92
N ALA A 63 -7.25 -12.81 -7.65
CA ALA A 63 -7.68 -11.52 -7.14
C ALA A 63 -6.60 -10.44 -7.36
N VAL A 64 -5.34 -10.74 -7.00
CA VAL A 64 -4.21 -9.83 -7.22
C VAL A 64 -4.00 -9.52 -8.70
N LYS A 65 -4.05 -10.56 -9.56
CA LYS A 65 -3.94 -10.36 -11.01
C LYS A 65 -5.06 -9.47 -11.54
N TRP A 66 -6.30 -9.65 -11.07
CA TRP A 66 -7.44 -8.86 -11.49
C TRP A 66 -7.30 -7.39 -11.07
N LEU A 67 -6.96 -7.14 -9.81
CA LEU A 67 -6.69 -5.78 -9.32
C LEU A 67 -5.57 -5.09 -10.10
N ALA A 68 -4.49 -5.81 -10.40
CA ALA A 68 -3.36 -5.27 -11.17
C ALA A 68 -3.71 -4.97 -12.63
N LYS A 69 -4.49 -5.83 -13.30
CA LYS A 69 -4.70 -5.76 -14.75
C LYS A 69 -5.98 -5.02 -15.14
N GLU A 70 -7.06 -5.23 -14.38
CA GLU A 70 -8.39 -4.71 -14.72
C GLU A 70 -8.74 -3.45 -13.90
N TRP A 71 -8.23 -3.38 -12.66
CA TRP A 71 -8.41 -2.19 -11.83
C TRP A 71 -7.19 -1.25 -11.89
N HIS A 72 -6.09 -1.67 -12.52
CA HIS A 72 -4.85 -0.90 -12.67
C HIS A 72 -4.25 -0.42 -11.34
N ALA A 73 -4.42 -1.20 -10.28
CA ALA A 73 -3.81 -0.92 -9.00
C ALA A 73 -2.28 -0.95 -9.09
N ASP A 74 -1.61 0.05 -8.55
CA ASP A 74 -0.15 0.11 -8.45
C ASP A 74 0.38 -0.69 -7.25
N VAL A 75 -0.45 -0.79 -6.20
CA VAL A 75 -0.11 -1.44 -4.93
C VAL A 75 -1.30 -2.22 -4.37
N ILE A 76 -1.03 -3.38 -3.78
CA ILE A 76 -1.99 -4.20 -3.05
C ILE A 76 -1.57 -4.25 -1.59
N ARG A 77 -2.47 -3.98 -0.65
CA ARG A 77 -2.21 -4.14 0.77
C ARG A 77 -2.79 -5.45 1.26
N ALA A 78 -1.96 -6.26 1.91
CA ALA A 78 -2.31 -7.54 2.49
C ALA A 78 -2.42 -7.39 4.01
N ALA A 79 -3.64 -7.22 4.51
CA ALA A 79 -3.95 -7.01 5.92
C ALA A 79 -3.89 -8.33 6.69
N VAL A 80 -2.73 -8.61 7.32
CA VAL A 80 -2.51 -9.82 8.13
C VAL A 80 -3.01 -9.58 9.55
N GLY A 81 -4.26 -9.96 9.84
CA GLY A 81 -4.88 -9.79 11.16
C GLY A 81 -4.05 -10.45 12.25
N ALA A 82 -3.52 -9.65 13.18
CA ALA A 82 -2.58 -10.14 14.18
C ALA A 82 -3.25 -10.80 15.39
N SER A 83 -4.21 -10.12 16.01
CA SER A 83 -4.75 -10.53 17.31
C SER A 83 -6.29 -10.53 17.42
N SER A 84 -6.99 -9.87 16.52
CA SER A 84 -8.44 -9.75 16.60
C SER A 84 -9.13 -10.83 15.77
N VAL A 85 -10.22 -11.38 16.30
CA VAL A 85 -11.04 -12.45 15.68
C VAL A 85 -10.28 -13.77 15.55
N ASP A 86 -11.00 -14.88 15.52
CA ASP A 86 -10.45 -16.24 15.40
C ASP A 86 -9.59 -16.42 14.14
N ASP A 87 -8.69 -17.40 14.14
CA ASP A 87 -7.75 -17.69 13.06
C ASP A 87 -6.79 -16.52 12.73
N ASN A 88 -6.58 -15.59 13.66
CA ASN A 88 -5.59 -14.55 13.52
C ASN A 88 -4.15 -15.10 13.54
N TYR A 89 -3.15 -14.26 13.22
CA TYR A 89 -1.76 -14.69 13.15
C TYR A 89 -1.22 -15.26 14.46
N LEU A 90 -1.61 -14.71 15.62
CA LEU A 90 -1.11 -15.18 16.91
C LEU A 90 -1.64 -16.58 17.27
N GLU A 91 -2.84 -16.92 16.81
CA GLU A 91 -3.47 -18.22 17.02
C GLU A 91 -3.07 -19.24 15.95
N ASN A 92 -3.02 -18.80 14.69
CA ASN A 92 -2.81 -19.67 13.54
C ASN A 92 -1.84 -19.04 12.50
N PRO A 93 -0.55 -18.92 12.83
CA PRO A 93 0.43 -18.28 11.92
C PRO A 93 0.59 -19.02 10.60
N GLU A 94 0.39 -20.34 10.56
CA GLU A 94 0.49 -21.11 9.32
C GLU A 94 -0.62 -20.73 8.34
N PHE A 95 -1.85 -20.58 8.83
CA PHE A 95 -2.98 -20.14 8.01
C PHE A 95 -2.76 -18.72 7.47
N ALA A 96 -2.32 -17.80 8.32
CA ALA A 96 -1.98 -16.45 7.88
C ALA A 96 -0.93 -16.44 6.77
N LEU A 97 0.12 -17.25 6.92
CA LEU A 97 1.16 -17.40 5.89
C LEU A 97 0.66 -18.08 4.60
N GLN A 98 -0.27 -19.04 4.71
CA GLN A 98 -0.93 -19.64 3.55
C GLN A 98 -1.78 -18.62 2.78
N CYS A 99 -2.40 -17.66 3.47
CA CYS A 99 -3.14 -16.57 2.85
C CYS A 99 -2.20 -15.52 2.22
N VAL A 100 -1.26 -14.98 2.96
CA VAL A 100 -0.46 -13.82 2.50
C VAL A 100 0.57 -14.19 1.44
N THR A 101 1.16 -15.39 1.49
CA THR A 101 2.19 -15.83 0.52
C THR A 101 1.72 -15.76 -0.94
N PRO A 102 0.56 -16.31 -1.33
CA PRO A 102 0.07 -16.20 -2.70
C PRO A 102 -0.15 -14.76 -3.18
N VAL A 103 -0.51 -13.85 -2.27
CA VAL A 103 -0.70 -12.42 -2.58
C VAL A 103 0.64 -11.77 -2.90
N ILE A 104 1.66 -11.96 -2.06
CA ILE A 104 3.01 -11.43 -2.28
C ILE A 104 3.60 -11.95 -3.60
N GLU A 105 3.57 -13.28 -3.80
CA GLU A 105 4.10 -13.88 -5.02
C GLU A 105 3.38 -13.43 -6.29
N ALA A 106 2.06 -13.21 -6.19
CA ALA A 106 1.30 -12.69 -7.32
C ALA A 106 1.60 -11.22 -7.59
N ALA A 107 1.81 -10.40 -6.58
CA ALA A 107 2.21 -9.01 -6.74
C ALA A 107 3.59 -8.91 -7.42
N ILE A 108 4.57 -9.70 -6.99
CA ILE A 108 5.89 -9.81 -7.62
C ILE A 108 5.74 -10.21 -9.10
N LYS A 109 4.95 -11.24 -9.37
CA LYS A 109 4.73 -11.75 -10.75
C LYS A 109 4.04 -10.74 -11.66
N ASN A 110 3.08 -9.97 -11.14
CA ASN A 110 2.31 -8.99 -11.90
C ASN A 110 2.96 -7.61 -11.91
N LYS A 111 4.13 -7.43 -11.28
CA LYS A 111 4.87 -6.17 -11.22
C LYS A 111 4.04 -5.04 -10.61
N VAL A 112 3.37 -5.32 -9.50
CA VAL A 112 2.73 -4.33 -8.62
C VAL A 112 3.41 -4.36 -7.26
N TYR A 113 3.36 -3.25 -6.53
CA TYR A 113 3.86 -3.20 -5.17
C TYR A 113 2.93 -3.96 -4.22
N VAL A 114 3.47 -4.44 -3.12
CA VAL A 114 2.67 -5.10 -2.07
C VAL A 114 3.08 -4.57 -0.70
N ILE A 115 2.09 -4.10 0.05
CA ILE A 115 2.23 -3.76 1.46
C ILE A 115 1.92 -5.02 2.26
N ILE A 116 2.90 -5.48 3.03
CA ILE A 116 2.75 -6.56 4.00
C ILE A 116 2.44 -5.88 5.33
N ASP A 117 1.18 -5.89 5.71
CA ASP A 117 0.67 -5.14 6.84
C ASP A 117 0.45 -6.05 8.05
N TRP A 118 1.10 -5.72 9.17
CA TRP A 118 0.80 -6.25 10.49
C TRP A 118 -0.45 -5.56 11.02
N HIS A 119 -1.60 -6.13 10.66
CA HIS A 119 -2.91 -5.54 10.89
C HIS A 119 -3.37 -5.77 12.34
N SER A 120 -2.93 -4.89 13.22
CA SER A 120 -3.19 -4.94 14.66
C SER A 120 -3.70 -3.58 15.17
N HIS A 121 -4.38 -3.62 16.31
CA HIS A 121 -4.74 -2.48 17.14
C HIS A 121 -4.06 -2.53 18.52
N GLU A 122 -3.18 -3.52 18.72
CA GLU A 122 -2.44 -3.75 19.95
C GLU A 122 -0.97 -4.04 19.63
N MET A 123 -0.09 -3.60 20.52
CA MET A 123 1.35 -3.79 20.36
C MET A 123 1.75 -5.23 20.67
N HIS A 124 2.25 -5.96 19.70
CA HIS A 124 2.77 -7.32 19.79
C HIS A 124 4.21 -7.40 19.29
N THR A 125 5.12 -6.66 19.94
CA THR A 125 6.49 -6.40 19.44
C THR A 125 7.25 -7.67 19.09
N ALA A 126 7.28 -8.68 19.95
CA ALA A 126 8.04 -9.91 19.72
C ALA A 126 7.51 -10.70 18.51
N GLN A 127 6.19 -10.79 18.37
CA GLN A 127 5.54 -11.51 17.29
C GLN A 127 5.67 -10.77 15.97
N ALA A 128 5.43 -9.45 15.96
CA ALA A 128 5.63 -8.60 14.80
C ALA A 128 7.08 -8.67 14.29
N LYS A 129 8.06 -8.58 15.19
CA LYS A 129 9.48 -8.72 14.87
C LYS A 129 9.80 -10.07 14.22
N SER A 130 9.24 -11.16 14.75
CA SER A 130 9.41 -12.50 14.18
C SER A 130 8.77 -12.62 12.79
N PHE A 131 7.56 -12.08 12.61
CA PHE A 131 6.86 -12.06 11.34
C PHE A 131 7.64 -11.29 10.28
N PHE A 132 8.06 -10.05 10.58
CA PHE A 132 8.82 -9.24 9.63
C PHE A 132 10.21 -9.79 9.35
N SER A 133 10.86 -10.45 10.31
CA SER A 133 12.11 -11.17 10.06
C SER A 133 11.94 -12.24 8.99
N GLN A 134 10.87 -13.03 9.05
CA GLN A 134 10.53 -14.02 8.03
C GLN A 134 10.25 -13.38 6.67
N MET A 135 9.44 -12.32 6.65
CA MET A 135 9.07 -11.64 5.40
C MET A 135 10.30 -11.01 4.74
N ALA A 136 11.12 -10.28 5.48
CA ALA A 136 12.31 -9.64 4.98
C ALA A 136 13.36 -10.66 4.48
N LYS A 137 13.57 -11.73 5.23
CA LYS A 137 14.49 -12.81 4.82
C LYS A 137 14.04 -13.48 3.52
N LYS A 138 12.75 -13.69 3.32
CA LYS A 138 12.20 -14.38 2.15
C LYS A 138 12.07 -13.46 0.95
N TYR A 139 11.61 -12.23 1.14
CA TYR A 139 11.18 -11.36 0.06
C TYR A 139 11.97 -10.04 -0.07
N GLY A 140 12.84 -9.69 0.87
CA GLY A 140 13.51 -8.39 0.91
C GLY A 140 14.39 -8.04 -0.30
N LYS A 141 14.73 -9.02 -1.15
CA LYS A 141 15.45 -8.77 -2.41
C LYS A 141 14.55 -8.26 -3.54
N HIS A 142 13.22 -8.35 -3.38
CA HIS A 142 12.27 -7.88 -4.37
C HIS A 142 11.98 -6.39 -4.15
N PRO A 143 12.14 -5.52 -5.16
CA PRO A 143 12.03 -4.08 -4.99
C PRO A 143 10.59 -3.58 -4.77
N ASN A 144 9.59 -4.43 -4.92
CA ASN A 144 8.19 -4.11 -4.81
C ASN A 144 7.56 -4.44 -3.44
N ILE A 145 8.38 -4.77 -2.44
CA ILE A 145 7.92 -5.03 -1.07
C ILE A 145 7.89 -3.73 -0.27
N ILE A 146 6.80 -3.55 0.48
CA ILE A 146 6.62 -2.48 1.45
C ILE A 146 6.18 -3.15 2.75
N TYR A 147 6.75 -2.76 3.89
CA TYR A 147 6.39 -3.29 5.21
C TYR A 147 5.57 -2.26 5.96
N GLU A 148 4.41 -2.61 6.46
CA GLU A 148 3.61 -1.76 7.35
C GLU A 148 3.63 -2.37 8.74
N LEU A 149 4.35 -1.69 9.65
CA LEU A 149 4.75 -2.29 10.92
C LEU A 149 3.60 -2.43 11.92
N TYR A 150 2.59 -1.56 11.82
CA TYR A 150 1.47 -1.51 12.74
C TYR A 150 0.32 -0.78 12.05
N ASN A 151 -0.81 -1.47 11.86
CA ASN A 151 -1.97 -0.94 11.16
C ASN A 151 -2.51 0.34 11.80
N GLU A 152 -3.01 0.25 13.04
CA GLU A 152 -3.65 1.36 13.75
C GLU A 152 -3.38 1.33 15.25
N PRO A 153 -2.33 2.00 15.72
CA PRO A 153 -2.10 2.20 17.15
C PRO A 153 -3.25 2.97 17.80
N VAL A 154 -3.87 2.43 18.84
CA VAL A 154 -5.04 3.07 19.48
C VAL A 154 -4.63 3.89 20.69
N ASN A 155 -4.04 3.23 21.70
CA ASN A 155 -3.72 3.82 23.00
C ASN A 155 -2.21 3.97 23.24
N ASP A 156 -1.38 3.53 22.31
CA ASP A 156 0.06 3.56 22.45
C ASP A 156 0.59 4.98 22.29
N SER A 157 1.51 5.37 23.18
CA SER A 157 2.18 6.67 23.03
C SER A 157 3.14 6.67 21.83
N TRP A 158 3.36 7.84 21.22
CA TRP A 158 4.36 7.95 20.15
C TRP A 158 5.76 7.53 20.61
N GLN A 159 6.10 7.70 21.89
CA GLN A 159 7.37 7.25 22.43
C GLN A 159 7.48 5.72 22.46
N ASP A 160 6.44 5.00 22.86
CA ASP A 160 6.42 3.53 22.84
C ASP A 160 6.44 3.00 21.42
N LEU A 161 5.71 3.67 20.50
CA LEU A 161 5.71 3.35 19.07
C LEU A 161 7.08 3.55 18.42
N LYS A 162 7.85 4.57 18.84
CA LYS A 162 9.24 4.73 18.38
C LYS A 162 10.14 3.57 18.81
N GLN A 163 9.98 3.09 20.03
CA GLN A 163 10.74 1.93 20.50
C GLN A 163 10.35 0.68 19.71
N TYR A 164 9.06 0.41 19.58
CA TYR A 164 8.52 -0.69 18.77
C TYR A 164 9.07 -0.67 17.34
N ALA A 165 8.96 0.47 16.66
CA ALA A 165 9.42 0.65 15.30
C ALA A 165 10.93 0.40 15.18
N THR A 166 11.72 0.97 16.09
CA THR A 166 13.19 0.81 16.06
C THR A 166 13.63 -0.65 16.16
N GLU A 167 12.97 -1.45 17.02
CA GLU A 167 13.27 -2.87 17.15
C GLU A 167 12.95 -3.67 15.88
N ILE A 168 11.82 -3.39 15.25
CA ILE A 168 11.38 -4.12 14.05
C ILE A 168 12.16 -3.66 12.83
N ILE A 169 12.37 -2.35 12.65
CA ILE A 169 13.19 -1.79 11.56
C ILE A 169 14.60 -2.40 11.61
N THR A 170 15.20 -2.43 12.79
CA THR A 170 16.53 -3.05 12.97
C THR A 170 16.54 -4.50 12.49
N GLU A 171 15.52 -5.27 12.79
CA GLU A 171 15.43 -6.66 12.34
C GLU A 171 15.21 -6.78 10.83
N ILE A 172 14.31 -5.98 10.24
CA ILE A 172 14.08 -5.96 8.79
C ILE A 172 15.37 -5.61 8.05
N ARG A 173 16.07 -4.57 8.47
CA ARG A 173 17.29 -4.04 7.82
C ARG A 173 18.47 -5.03 7.81
N ARG A 174 18.43 -6.08 8.62
CA ARG A 174 19.41 -7.19 8.55
C ARG A 174 19.29 -7.99 7.23
N TYR A 175 18.13 -7.99 6.60
CA TYR A 175 17.85 -8.80 5.40
C TYR A 175 17.45 -7.94 4.20
N ASP A 176 16.86 -6.80 4.47
CA ASP A 176 16.34 -5.85 3.48
C ASP A 176 16.76 -4.42 3.86
N PRO A 177 17.88 -3.92 3.31
CA PRO A 177 18.39 -2.60 3.67
C PRO A 177 17.59 -1.44 3.07
N ASP A 178 16.79 -1.68 2.03
CA ASP A 178 16.35 -0.61 1.14
C ASP A 178 14.83 -0.39 1.06
N ASN A 179 14.03 -1.46 1.07
CA ASN A 179 12.59 -1.33 0.80
C ASN A 179 11.87 -0.43 1.82
N ILE A 180 10.76 0.16 1.36
CA ILE A 180 9.98 1.11 2.15
C ILE A 180 9.37 0.43 3.38
N ILE A 181 9.40 1.16 4.48
CA ILE A 181 8.70 0.82 5.72
C ILE A 181 7.67 1.90 6.02
N LEU A 182 6.46 1.48 6.33
CA LEU A 182 5.37 2.33 6.81
C LEU A 182 5.22 2.12 8.32
N MET A 183 5.06 3.22 9.04
CA MET A 183 4.86 3.21 10.49
C MET A 183 3.61 3.98 10.88
N GLY A 184 2.70 3.31 11.60
CA GLY A 184 1.50 3.90 12.16
C GLY A 184 1.80 5.00 13.18
N CYS A 185 0.87 5.94 13.33
CA CYS A 185 0.91 6.95 14.37
C CYS A 185 -0.23 6.76 15.39
N PRO A 186 -0.17 7.38 16.58
CA PRO A 186 -1.21 7.19 17.60
C PRO A 186 -2.60 7.54 17.11
N HIS A 187 -3.61 7.01 17.82
CA HIS A 187 -5.02 7.39 17.68
C HIS A 187 -5.57 7.07 16.28
N TRP A 188 -5.45 5.76 15.87
CA TRP A 188 -5.89 5.27 14.55
C TRP A 188 -5.28 6.06 13.39
N ASP A 189 -3.97 6.29 13.46
CA ASP A 189 -3.20 7.02 12.44
C ASP A 189 -3.67 8.47 12.19
N GLN A 190 -4.19 9.15 13.24
CA GLN A 190 -4.68 10.52 13.14
C GLN A 190 -3.73 11.57 13.76
N ASP A 191 -2.82 11.15 14.66
CA ASP A 191 -1.94 12.10 15.36
C ASP A 191 -0.58 12.25 14.65
N ILE A 192 -0.64 12.46 13.34
CA ILE A 192 0.54 12.67 12.49
C ILE A 192 1.36 13.93 12.87
N ASP A 193 0.75 14.88 13.54
CA ASP A 193 1.40 16.07 14.10
C ASP A 193 2.39 15.73 15.23
N LEU A 194 2.10 14.70 16.06
CA LEU A 194 3.06 14.21 17.06
C LEU A 194 4.30 13.61 16.39
N VAL A 195 4.09 12.88 15.30
CA VAL A 195 5.17 12.30 14.50
C VAL A 195 6.00 13.40 13.84
N ALA A 196 5.35 14.41 13.26
CA ALA A 196 6.03 15.53 12.61
C ALA A 196 6.89 16.33 13.59
N ALA A 197 6.46 16.42 14.86
CA ALA A 197 7.22 17.10 15.91
C ALA A 197 8.48 16.30 16.35
N SER A 198 8.49 14.98 16.21
CA SER A 198 9.59 14.14 16.66
C SER A 198 9.62 12.80 15.86
N PRO A 199 10.02 12.81 14.58
CA PRO A 199 10.07 11.58 13.78
C PRO A 199 11.11 10.58 14.29
N LEU A 200 11.13 9.39 13.69
CA LEU A 200 12.20 8.41 13.91
C LEU A 200 13.51 8.98 13.37
N GLU A 201 14.58 8.80 14.15
CA GLU A 201 15.92 9.28 13.78
C GLU A 201 16.83 8.12 13.36
N GLY A 202 17.80 8.39 12.48
CA GLY A 202 18.81 7.42 12.08
C GLY A 202 18.28 6.27 11.20
N VAL A 203 17.08 6.42 10.64
CA VAL A 203 16.44 5.45 9.74
C VAL A 203 16.25 6.03 8.34
N SER A 204 16.30 5.19 7.31
CA SER A 204 16.05 5.57 5.92
C SER A 204 14.86 4.79 5.35
N ASN A 205 14.24 5.36 4.31
CA ASN A 205 13.13 4.74 3.61
C ASN A 205 11.96 4.36 4.55
N VAL A 206 11.66 5.24 5.50
CA VAL A 206 10.50 5.14 6.39
C VAL A 206 9.52 6.25 6.05
N MET A 207 8.24 5.91 5.93
CA MET A 207 7.12 6.83 5.79
C MET A 207 6.13 6.60 6.92
N TYR A 208 5.30 7.60 7.20
CA TYR A 208 4.34 7.55 8.29
C TYR A 208 2.91 7.51 7.74
N THR A 209 2.04 6.74 8.39
CA THR A 209 0.71 6.52 7.88
C THR A 209 -0.31 7.51 8.44
N VAL A 210 -1.28 7.83 7.58
CA VAL A 210 -2.52 8.50 7.97
C VAL A 210 -3.66 7.65 7.46
N HIS A 211 -4.63 7.34 8.35
CA HIS A 211 -5.85 6.65 7.97
C HIS A 211 -7.04 7.60 8.06
N PHE A 212 -7.95 7.51 7.09
CA PHE A 212 -9.15 8.32 7.12
C PHE A 212 -10.36 7.62 6.51
N TYR A 213 -11.52 7.98 7.06
CA TYR A 213 -12.84 7.65 6.52
C TYR A 213 -13.57 8.97 6.26
N ALA A 214 -13.84 9.29 4.99
CA ALA A 214 -14.17 10.65 4.54
C ALA A 214 -15.45 11.23 5.17
N ALA A 215 -16.45 10.40 5.47
CA ALA A 215 -17.64 10.87 6.14
C ALA A 215 -17.39 11.31 7.60
N THR A 216 -16.35 10.80 8.24
CA THR A 216 -15.95 11.14 9.62
C THR A 216 -14.82 12.14 9.67
N HIS A 217 -13.72 11.86 8.97
CA HIS A 217 -12.47 12.62 9.03
C HIS A 217 -12.47 13.68 7.92
N LYS A 218 -12.51 14.94 8.33
CA LYS A 218 -12.68 16.09 7.43
C LYS A 218 -11.47 17.02 7.44
N ASP A 219 -11.69 18.32 7.33
CA ASP A 219 -10.63 19.32 7.19
C ASP A 219 -9.58 19.23 8.30
N TYR A 220 -9.97 18.96 9.54
CA TYR A 220 -9.02 18.90 10.66
C TYR A 220 -7.87 17.90 10.44
N LEU A 221 -8.17 16.71 9.89
CA LEU A 221 -7.15 15.69 9.65
C LEU A 221 -6.41 15.95 8.32
N ARG A 222 -7.11 16.45 7.29
CA ARG A 222 -6.45 16.89 6.05
C ARG A 222 -5.43 18.00 6.32
N ASP A 223 -5.75 18.95 7.19
CA ASP A 223 -4.85 20.04 7.55
C ASP A 223 -3.65 19.56 8.38
N LYS A 224 -3.84 18.60 9.31
CA LYS A 224 -2.74 17.95 10.01
C LYS A 224 -1.78 17.27 9.00
N MET A 225 -2.32 16.45 8.11
CA MET A 225 -1.55 15.75 7.10
C MET A 225 -0.82 16.74 6.17
N ARG A 226 -1.50 17.77 5.68
CA ARG A 226 -0.89 18.80 4.83
C ARG A 226 0.30 19.46 5.52
N LYS A 227 0.12 19.92 6.76
CA LYS A 227 1.18 20.56 7.54
C LYS A 227 2.37 19.63 7.77
N ALA A 228 2.13 18.36 8.03
CA ALA A 228 3.19 17.36 8.20
C ALA A 228 4.03 17.21 6.92
N VAL A 229 3.38 17.06 5.77
CA VAL A 229 4.05 16.92 4.47
C VAL A 229 4.79 18.20 4.08
N GLU A 230 4.19 19.37 4.25
CA GLU A 230 4.82 20.68 3.99
C GLU A 230 6.00 20.94 4.93
N GLY A 231 5.95 20.38 6.16
CA GLY A 231 7.06 20.35 7.11
C GLY A 231 8.19 19.37 6.78
N GLY A 232 8.04 18.58 5.70
CA GLY A 232 9.06 17.63 5.23
C GLY A 232 8.86 16.19 5.69
N LEU A 233 7.75 15.87 6.39
CA LEU A 233 7.47 14.49 6.82
C LEU A 233 6.97 13.66 5.63
N PRO A 234 7.55 12.48 5.32
CA PRO A 234 7.04 11.58 4.28
C PRO A 234 5.79 10.84 4.80
N VAL A 235 4.66 11.06 4.13
CA VAL A 235 3.37 10.49 4.51
C VAL A 235 2.85 9.55 3.43
N PHE A 236 2.23 8.44 3.86
CA PHE A 236 1.52 7.50 3.04
C PHE A 236 0.12 7.25 3.63
N VAL A 237 -0.93 7.25 2.84
CA VAL A 237 -2.27 6.87 3.30
C VAL A 237 -2.48 5.39 3.02
N SER A 238 -2.10 4.52 3.97
CA SER A 238 -2.16 3.07 3.77
C SER A 238 -3.56 2.48 3.93
N GLU A 239 -4.49 3.24 4.51
CA GLU A 239 -5.90 2.91 4.55
C GLU A 239 -6.80 4.14 4.42
N CYS A 240 -7.79 4.08 3.53
CA CYS A 240 -8.79 5.12 3.42
C CYS A 240 -10.11 4.62 2.81
N ALA A 241 -11.21 5.29 3.18
CA ALA A 241 -12.53 4.97 2.63
C ALA A 241 -13.47 6.19 2.60
N GLY A 242 -14.59 6.05 1.88
CA GLY A 242 -15.53 7.15 1.62
C GLY A 242 -16.71 7.26 2.60
N MET A 243 -16.88 6.30 3.53
CA MET A 243 -17.96 6.24 4.51
C MET A 243 -17.52 6.70 5.90
N GLU A 244 -18.31 6.38 6.93
CA GLU A 244 -17.97 6.63 8.33
C GLU A 244 -16.86 5.70 8.84
N ALA A 245 -16.18 6.11 9.92
CA ALA A 245 -15.05 5.38 10.52
C ALA A 245 -15.43 4.00 11.08
N SER A 246 -16.71 3.72 11.25
CA SER A 246 -17.23 2.38 11.57
C SER A 246 -17.01 1.36 10.44
N GLY A 247 -16.67 1.81 9.23
CA GLY A 247 -16.65 1.00 8.01
C GLY A 247 -18.03 0.87 7.35
N ASP A 248 -19.06 1.44 7.97
CA ASP A 248 -20.45 1.43 7.48
C ASP A 248 -21.01 2.86 7.35
N GLY A 249 -22.33 3.00 7.20
CA GLY A 249 -22.97 4.30 7.02
C GLY A 249 -22.90 4.84 5.59
N PRO A 250 -23.41 6.06 5.36
CA PRO A 250 -23.48 6.65 4.02
C PRO A 250 -22.09 7.03 3.50
N LEU A 251 -21.95 6.93 2.17
CA LEU A 251 -20.80 7.50 1.46
C LEU A 251 -20.92 9.03 1.39
N ASP A 252 -19.85 9.73 1.76
CA ASP A 252 -19.70 11.17 1.52
C ASP A 252 -18.80 11.41 0.30
N ALA A 253 -19.41 11.41 -0.89
CA ALA A 253 -18.69 11.58 -2.13
C ALA A 253 -17.98 12.94 -2.25
N ASN A 254 -18.53 13.98 -1.62
CA ASN A 254 -17.92 15.32 -1.64
C ASN A 254 -16.66 15.38 -0.78
N GLU A 255 -16.71 14.84 0.43
CA GLU A 255 -15.53 14.77 1.31
C GLU A 255 -14.48 13.79 0.74
N TRP A 256 -14.91 12.66 0.18
CA TRP A 256 -14.01 11.76 -0.54
C TRP A 256 -13.25 12.48 -1.66
N GLN A 257 -13.94 13.29 -2.48
CA GLN A 257 -13.28 14.03 -3.56
C GLN A 257 -12.26 15.04 -3.02
N LYS A 258 -12.56 15.75 -1.92
CA LYS A 258 -11.60 16.66 -1.27
C LYS A 258 -10.34 15.94 -0.77
N TRP A 259 -10.50 14.72 -0.22
CA TRP A 259 -9.38 13.88 0.18
C TRP A 259 -8.53 13.47 -1.01
N VAL A 260 -9.16 12.97 -2.08
CA VAL A 260 -8.46 12.60 -3.33
C VAL A 260 -7.71 13.80 -3.89
N ASP A 261 -8.35 14.96 -4.01
CA ASP A 261 -7.71 16.16 -4.53
C ASP A 261 -6.51 16.61 -3.67
N THR A 262 -6.61 16.47 -2.34
CA THR A 262 -5.51 16.77 -1.42
C THR A 262 -4.34 15.80 -1.61
N MET A 263 -4.62 14.51 -1.69
CA MET A 263 -3.57 13.49 -1.93
C MET A 263 -2.89 13.68 -3.28
N GLU A 264 -3.66 13.97 -4.35
CA GLU A 264 -3.11 14.27 -5.67
C GLU A 264 -2.22 15.53 -5.65
N GLN A 265 -2.69 16.63 -5.02
CA GLN A 265 -1.94 17.87 -4.90
C GLN A 265 -0.60 17.68 -4.18
N LEU A 266 -0.60 16.89 -3.12
CA LEU A 266 0.58 16.61 -2.29
C LEU A 266 1.38 15.40 -2.78
N ARG A 267 0.93 14.70 -3.82
CA ARG A 267 1.51 13.45 -4.34
C ARG A 267 1.65 12.36 -3.28
N ILE A 268 0.63 12.20 -2.44
CA ILE A 268 0.57 11.18 -1.40
C ILE A 268 -0.01 9.89 -2.00
N SER A 269 0.73 8.80 -1.89
CA SER A 269 0.26 7.46 -2.22
C SER A 269 -0.86 7.02 -1.29
N TYR A 270 -1.85 6.27 -1.81
CA TYR A 270 -2.98 5.83 -0.99
C TYR A 270 -3.53 4.46 -1.39
N VAL A 271 -4.18 3.81 -0.40
CA VAL A 271 -4.79 2.49 -0.55
C VAL A 271 -6.22 2.52 -0.02
N CYS A 272 -7.17 2.11 -0.86
CA CYS A 272 -8.59 2.08 -0.50
C CYS A 272 -8.95 0.79 0.25
N TRP A 273 -9.63 0.92 1.37
CA TRP A 273 -10.19 -0.16 2.18
C TRP A 273 -11.61 -0.50 1.73
N SER A 274 -12.03 -1.72 1.48
CA SER A 274 -11.29 -2.98 1.33
C SER A 274 -11.97 -3.92 0.32
N LEU A 275 -11.17 -4.79 -0.30
CA LEU A 275 -11.67 -5.91 -1.08
C LEU A 275 -12.24 -6.97 -0.13
N SER A 276 -13.51 -6.90 0.10
CA SER A 276 -14.31 -7.75 0.98
C SER A 276 -15.74 -7.80 0.46
N ASP A 277 -16.60 -8.65 1.06
CA ASP A 277 -17.98 -8.86 0.62
C ASP A 277 -19.00 -8.90 1.76
N LYS A 278 -18.65 -8.34 2.92
CA LYS A 278 -19.55 -8.17 4.06
C LYS A 278 -20.69 -7.22 3.71
N ASN A 279 -21.82 -7.36 4.40
CA ASN A 279 -22.94 -6.42 4.26
C ASN A 279 -22.68 -5.13 5.04
N GLU A 280 -21.65 -4.41 4.63
CA GLU A 280 -21.31 -3.06 5.13
C GLU A 280 -20.78 -2.21 3.98
N THR A 281 -20.73 -0.89 4.16
CA THR A 281 -20.44 0.05 3.06
C THR A 281 -19.00 -0.05 2.57
N CYS A 282 -18.01 -0.30 3.44
CA CYS A 282 -16.60 -0.38 3.05
C CYS A 282 -16.26 -1.62 2.23
N SER A 283 -17.11 -2.64 2.22
CA SER A 283 -16.92 -3.81 1.34
C SER A 283 -17.13 -3.44 -0.11
N MET A 284 -16.16 -3.77 -0.97
CA MET A 284 -16.18 -3.38 -2.39
C MET A 284 -17.02 -4.30 -3.27
N LEU A 285 -17.24 -5.55 -2.85
CA LEU A 285 -17.92 -6.56 -3.65
C LEU A 285 -19.23 -7.04 -3.02
N LEU A 286 -20.12 -7.58 -3.85
CA LEU A 286 -21.26 -8.32 -3.38
C LEU A 286 -20.87 -9.77 -3.04
N PRO A 287 -21.57 -10.44 -2.08
CA PRO A 287 -21.24 -11.82 -1.66
C PRO A 287 -21.24 -12.84 -2.80
N ARG A 288 -21.99 -12.60 -3.87
CA ARG A 288 -22.04 -13.47 -5.07
C ARG A 288 -20.83 -13.30 -6.00
N ALA A 289 -19.97 -12.30 -5.77
CA ALA A 289 -18.78 -12.10 -6.57
C ALA A 289 -17.81 -13.28 -6.43
N LYS A 290 -17.13 -13.67 -7.51
CA LYS A 290 -16.10 -14.69 -7.47
C LYS A 290 -14.90 -14.23 -6.62
N SER A 291 -14.18 -15.18 -6.05
CA SER A 291 -13.03 -14.88 -5.20
C SER A 291 -11.77 -14.43 -5.97
N CYS A 292 -11.69 -14.67 -7.28
CA CYS A 292 -10.45 -14.54 -8.04
C CYS A 292 -10.52 -13.57 -9.23
N GLY A 293 -11.57 -12.76 -9.34
CA GLY A 293 -11.75 -11.85 -10.48
C GLY A 293 -13.10 -11.97 -11.15
N ASP A 294 -13.21 -11.53 -12.42
CA ASP A 294 -14.45 -11.43 -13.19
C ASP A 294 -15.52 -10.56 -12.51
N TRP A 295 -15.06 -9.49 -11.85
CA TRP A 295 -15.93 -8.56 -11.13
C TRP A 295 -16.50 -7.52 -12.10
N THR A 296 -17.67 -7.84 -12.64
CA THR A 296 -18.47 -6.93 -13.47
C THR A 296 -19.13 -5.85 -12.63
N ASP A 297 -19.58 -4.76 -13.24
CA ASP A 297 -20.10 -3.60 -12.51
C ASP A 297 -21.33 -3.89 -11.63
N ASP A 298 -22.11 -4.93 -11.95
CA ASP A 298 -23.23 -5.40 -11.14
C ASP A 298 -22.79 -6.21 -9.90
N LEU A 299 -21.54 -6.61 -9.82
CA LEU A 299 -20.93 -7.29 -8.66
C LEU A 299 -20.15 -6.33 -7.75
N ILE A 300 -19.86 -5.12 -8.23
CA ILE A 300 -19.11 -4.11 -7.49
C ILE A 300 -20.07 -3.14 -6.80
N LYS A 301 -19.93 -3.02 -5.48
CA LYS A 301 -20.73 -2.10 -4.66
C LYS A 301 -20.38 -0.63 -4.97
N PRO A 302 -21.22 0.35 -4.59
CA PRO A 302 -20.96 1.77 -4.85
C PRO A 302 -19.57 2.24 -4.42
N TRP A 303 -19.13 1.87 -3.21
CA TRP A 303 -17.78 2.19 -2.75
C TRP A 303 -16.69 1.57 -3.63
N GLY A 304 -16.81 0.30 -4.00
CA GLY A 304 -15.84 -0.34 -4.90
C GLY A 304 -15.71 0.38 -6.26
N LYS A 305 -16.82 0.90 -6.79
CA LYS A 305 -16.82 1.72 -8.02
C LYS A 305 -16.09 3.04 -7.83
N MET A 306 -16.33 3.71 -6.69
CA MET A 306 -15.64 4.97 -6.34
C MET A 306 -14.14 4.74 -6.14
N ALA A 307 -13.74 3.71 -5.41
CA ALA A 307 -12.35 3.34 -5.19
C ALA A 307 -11.64 3.01 -6.52
N ARG A 308 -12.26 2.15 -7.36
CA ARG A 308 -11.73 1.84 -8.70
C ARG A 308 -11.57 3.09 -9.56
N ALA A 309 -12.52 4.01 -9.53
CA ALA A 309 -12.44 5.26 -10.28
C ALA A 309 -11.29 6.15 -9.76
N ALA A 310 -11.08 6.21 -8.45
CA ALA A 310 -10.01 7.01 -7.85
C ALA A 310 -8.62 6.46 -8.23
N ILE A 311 -8.38 5.15 -8.12
CA ILE A 311 -7.06 4.58 -8.46
C ILE A 311 -6.74 4.63 -9.95
N ASN A 312 -7.74 4.82 -10.81
CA ASN A 312 -7.57 5.00 -12.26
C ASN A 312 -7.34 6.46 -12.69
N LYS A 313 -7.43 7.43 -11.79
CA LYS A 313 -7.02 8.82 -12.06
C LYS A 313 -5.49 8.90 -12.18
N LYS A 314 -4.93 8.38 -13.26
CA LYS A 314 -3.52 8.59 -13.59
C LYS A 314 -3.39 9.81 -14.47
N PRO A 315 -2.37 10.67 -14.26
CA PRO A 315 -2.13 11.84 -15.11
C PRO A 315 -1.86 11.46 -16.56
#